data_5a7d18c2808b346e504e7b80482c9713
#
_entry.id   5a7d18c2808b346e504e7b80482c9713
#
_cell.length_a   1.000
_cell.length_b   1.000
_cell.length_c   1.000
_cell.angle_alpha   90.00
_cell.angle_beta   90.00
_cell.angle_gamma   90.00
#
_symmetry.space_group_name_H-M   'P 1'
#
loop_
_entity.id
_entity.type
_entity.pdbx_description
1 polymer ?
#
loop_
_entity_poly.entity_id
_entity_poly.type
_entity_poly.pdbx_seq_one_letter_code
_entity_poly.pdbx_strand_id
1 'polypeptide(L)'
;ILAMVLVPLDGNYDITLRRAPDSRLACTEAWGPVVEPAQASVASLRDVLAMRSASEWRKNGVEIAALGPAPGNRIHPHYGVFSPVRGEYIDLVAAQPLPVQDAAGVQESVPYRAFDIGTGSGVLSAVLVRRQVAQVVATDQDGRAMACAGDNFARLGVAASIELQQTNMFPEGRANLVMCNPPWLPARPSAP
;
A
#
# COMPACT_ATOMS: atom_id res chain seq x y z
N ILE A 1 -14.96 17.71 -15.90
CA ILE A 1 -14.64 19.18 -15.86
C ILE A 1 -13.29 19.39 -15.20
N LEU A 2 -13.03 18.94 -13.97
CA LEU A 2 -11.74 19.19 -13.25
C LEU A 2 -10.51 18.71 -14.00
N ALA A 3 -10.60 17.65 -14.79
CA ALA A 3 -9.48 17.16 -15.60
C ALA A 3 -9.13 18.10 -16.79
N MET A 4 -9.99 19.04 -17.12
CA MET A 4 -9.78 20.02 -18.21
C MET A 4 -9.29 21.38 -17.69
N VAL A 5 -9.27 21.57 -16.38
CA VAL A 5 -8.71 22.76 -15.75
C VAL A 5 -7.23 22.50 -15.48
N LEU A 6 -6.37 23.31 -16.10
CA LEU A 6 -4.93 23.16 -15.97
C LEU A 6 -4.38 24.14 -14.91
N VAL A 7 -3.50 23.63 -14.08
CA VAL A 7 -2.80 24.37 -13.02
C VAL A 7 -1.33 24.50 -13.41
N PRO A 8 -0.79 25.72 -13.53
CA PRO A 8 0.62 25.91 -13.81
C PRO A 8 1.45 25.61 -12.56
N LEU A 9 2.54 24.86 -12.76
CA LEU A 9 3.55 24.54 -11.77
C LEU A 9 4.90 25.08 -12.24
N ASP A 10 5.64 25.70 -11.35
CA ASP A 10 7.03 26.03 -11.64
C ASP A 10 7.94 24.78 -11.58
N GLY A 11 9.25 24.98 -11.81
CA GLY A 11 10.21 23.89 -11.78
C GLY A 11 10.37 23.19 -10.42
N ASN A 12 9.86 23.77 -9.33
CA ASN A 12 9.90 23.23 -7.98
C ASN A 12 8.54 22.65 -7.52
N TYR A 13 7.61 22.46 -8.46
CA TYR A 13 6.21 22.04 -8.19
C TYR A 13 5.38 23.06 -7.40
N ASP A 14 5.80 24.33 -7.33
CA ASP A 14 4.97 25.39 -6.77
C ASP A 14 3.87 25.81 -7.75
N ILE A 15 2.66 25.94 -7.22
CA ILE A 15 1.55 26.50 -7.98
C ILE A 15 1.72 28.02 -8.03
N THR A 16 1.91 28.58 -9.21
CA THR A 16 2.22 30.00 -9.41
C THR A 16 1.02 30.96 -9.23
N LEU A 17 -0.12 30.42 -8.79
CA LEU A 17 -1.33 31.19 -8.56
C LEU A 17 -1.34 31.82 -7.17
N ARG A 18 -1.87 33.07 -7.08
CA ARG A 18 -2.00 33.77 -5.80
C ARG A 18 -2.87 32.96 -4.81
N ARG A 19 -2.37 32.76 -3.60
CA ARG A 19 -3.01 31.99 -2.51
C ARG A 19 -3.22 30.51 -2.83
N ALA A 20 -2.47 29.96 -3.77
CA ALA A 20 -2.48 28.55 -3.99
C ALA A 20 -1.92 27.82 -2.74
N PRO A 21 -2.48 26.65 -2.40
CA PRO A 21 -1.91 25.85 -1.32
C PRO A 21 -0.59 25.23 -1.77
N ASP A 22 0.33 25.02 -0.84
CA ASP A 22 1.59 24.33 -1.10
C ASP A 22 1.29 22.89 -1.61
N SER A 23 1.87 22.52 -2.74
CA SER A 23 1.71 21.22 -3.38
C SER A 23 3.04 20.50 -3.59
N ARG A 24 4.18 21.11 -3.24
CA ARG A 24 5.52 20.56 -3.49
C ARG A 24 5.70 19.16 -2.92
N LEU A 25 5.37 18.97 -1.66
CA LEU A 25 5.47 17.65 -1.03
C LEU A 25 4.60 16.62 -1.76
N ALA A 26 3.34 16.94 -2.02
CA ALA A 26 2.41 16.05 -2.69
C ALA A 26 2.86 15.67 -4.11
N CYS A 27 3.38 16.64 -4.87
CA CYS A 27 3.94 16.40 -6.19
C CYS A 27 5.22 15.55 -6.12
N THR A 28 6.11 15.84 -5.16
CA THR A 28 7.33 15.05 -4.95
C THR A 28 7.01 13.59 -4.58
N GLU A 29 6.02 13.37 -3.73
CA GLU A 29 5.57 12.01 -3.38
C GLU A 29 4.96 11.25 -4.55
N ALA A 30 4.30 11.97 -5.48
CA ALA A 30 3.65 11.37 -6.64
C ALA A 30 4.59 11.14 -7.82
N TRP A 31 5.42 12.12 -8.13
CA TRP A 31 6.24 12.16 -9.35
C TRP A 31 7.74 11.97 -9.10
N GLY A 32 8.17 12.00 -7.84
CA GLY A 32 9.58 11.97 -7.47
C GLY A 32 10.16 13.37 -7.25
N PRO A 33 11.43 13.44 -6.82
CA PRO A 33 12.12 14.69 -6.63
C PRO A 33 12.28 15.44 -7.94
N VAL A 34 12.40 16.78 -7.83
CA VAL A 34 12.71 17.64 -8.98
C VAL A 34 14.04 17.20 -9.60
N VAL A 35 14.05 17.05 -10.93
CA VAL A 35 15.25 16.71 -11.71
C VAL A 35 15.78 17.98 -12.37
N GLU A 36 17.05 18.26 -12.18
CA GLU A 36 17.70 19.42 -12.81
C GLU A 36 18.04 19.16 -14.30
N PRO A 37 17.86 20.17 -15.18
CA PRO A 37 17.34 21.50 -14.91
C PRO A 37 15.81 21.47 -14.68
N ALA A 38 15.37 22.12 -13.61
CA ALA A 38 13.97 22.18 -13.23
C ALA A 38 13.12 22.92 -14.29
N GLN A 39 12.06 22.28 -14.77
CA GLN A 39 11.21 22.82 -15.83
C GLN A 39 9.79 23.10 -15.31
N ALA A 40 9.24 24.24 -15.72
CA ALA A 40 7.85 24.54 -15.49
C ALA A 40 6.94 23.56 -16.27
N SER A 41 5.81 23.20 -15.68
CA SER A 41 4.87 22.23 -16.24
C SER A 41 3.42 22.65 -15.97
N VAL A 42 2.47 21.88 -16.49
CA VAL A 42 1.06 22.03 -16.17
C VAL A 42 0.48 20.69 -15.77
N ALA A 43 -0.37 20.68 -14.75
CA ALA A 43 -1.09 19.49 -14.32
C ALA A 43 -2.59 19.75 -14.32
N SER A 44 -3.42 18.71 -14.45
CA SER A 44 -4.85 18.90 -14.29
C SER A 44 -5.19 19.19 -12.81
N LEU A 45 -6.18 20.03 -12.58
CA LEU A 45 -6.65 20.31 -11.22
C LEU A 45 -7.08 19.00 -10.50
N ARG A 46 -7.65 18.04 -11.25
CA ARG A 46 -8.02 16.74 -10.72
C ARG A 46 -6.79 16.01 -10.17
N ASP A 47 -5.68 16.00 -10.90
CA ASP A 47 -4.46 15.28 -10.50
C ASP A 47 -3.79 15.99 -9.32
N VAL A 48 -3.74 17.32 -9.31
CA VAL A 48 -3.23 18.09 -8.16
C VAL A 48 -4.03 17.80 -6.89
N LEU A 49 -5.37 17.76 -6.99
CA LEU A 49 -6.22 17.42 -5.84
C LEU A 49 -6.04 15.97 -5.39
N ALA A 50 -5.87 15.03 -6.33
CA ALA A 50 -5.63 13.63 -6.01
C ALA A 50 -4.27 13.44 -5.29
N MET A 51 -3.20 14.08 -5.78
CA MET A 51 -1.88 14.04 -5.14
C MET A 51 -1.91 14.63 -3.73
N ARG A 52 -2.55 15.78 -3.55
CA ARG A 52 -2.70 16.40 -2.23
C ARG A 52 -3.51 15.53 -1.26
N SER A 53 -4.62 14.96 -1.72
CA SER A 53 -5.41 14.04 -0.92
C SER A 53 -4.60 12.81 -0.50
N ALA A 54 -3.83 12.23 -1.41
CA ALA A 54 -2.98 11.09 -1.11
C ALA A 54 -1.86 11.44 -0.12
N SER A 55 -1.25 12.63 -0.25
CA SER A 55 -0.24 13.13 0.69
C SER A 55 -0.80 13.32 2.10
N GLU A 56 -2.03 13.84 2.23
CA GLU A 56 -2.70 13.95 3.53
C GLU A 56 -3.01 12.56 4.13
N TRP A 57 -3.45 11.59 3.34
CA TRP A 57 -3.63 10.21 3.79
C TRP A 57 -2.31 9.57 4.22
N ARG A 58 -1.23 9.80 3.47
CA ARG A 58 0.10 9.32 3.83
C ARG A 58 0.58 9.93 5.14
N LYS A 59 0.35 11.21 5.35
CA LYS A 59 0.73 11.93 6.57
C LYS A 59 -0.05 11.45 7.79
N ASN A 60 -1.37 11.38 7.69
CA ASN A 60 -2.26 11.09 8.82
C ASN A 60 -2.41 9.58 9.08
N GLY A 61 -2.28 8.76 8.04
CA GLY A 61 -2.55 7.33 8.06
C GLY A 61 -4.04 7.00 8.18
N VAL A 62 -4.38 5.80 7.73
CA VAL A 62 -5.71 5.18 7.87
C VAL A 62 -5.70 4.31 9.12
N GLU A 63 -6.62 4.54 10.03
CA GLU A 63 -6.76 3.73 11.23
C GLU A 63 -7.38 2.37 10.89
N ILE A 64 -6.76 1.29 11.36
CA ILE A 64 -7.16 -0.09 11.13
C ILE A 64 -7.33 -0.78 12.49
N ALA A 65 -8.56 -0.96 12.91
CA ALA A 65 -8.89 -1.55 14.22
C ALA A 65 -8.25 -2.94 14.42
N ALA A 66 -8.17 -3.74 13.36
CA ALA A 66 -7.58 -5.08 13.38
C ALA A 66 -6.06 -5.10 13.70
N LEU A 67 -5.37 -3.96 13.63
CA LEU A 67 -3.95 -3.84 13.98
C LEU A 67 -3.70 -3.55 15.45
N GLY A 68 -4.76 -3.31 16.24
CA GLY A 68 -4.67 -3.04 17.67
C GLY A 68 -5.03 -1.61 18.06
N PRO A 69 -4.65 -1.15 19.26
CA PRO A 69 -5.00 0.18 19.74
C PRO A 69 -4.19 1.29 19.07
N ALA A 70 -4.80 2.48 18.95
CA ALA A 70 -4.10 3.68 18.52
C ALA A 70 -2.99 4.08 19.55
N PRO A 71 -1.92 4.75 19.09
CA PRO A 71 -1.65 5.26 17.73
C PRO A 71 -0.95 4.25 16.80
N GLY A 72 -0.59 3.06 17.28
CA GLY A 72 0.21 2.07 16.54
C GLY A 72 -0.59 1.20 15.55
N ASN A 73 -1.75 1.64 15.10
CA ASN A 73 -2.68 0.88 14.27
C ASN A 73 -2.99 1.57 12.93
N ARG A 74 -2.05 2.39 12.40
CA ARG A 74 -2.28 3.16 11.18
C ARG A 74 -1.45 2.64 10.01
N ILE A 75 -2.09 2.59 8.85
CA ILE A 75 -1.46 2.37 7.55
C ILE A 75 -1.31 3.71 6.84
N HIS A 76 -0.14 4.00 6.35
CA HIS A 76 0.23 5.22 5.64
C HIS A 76 0.39 4.92 4.13
N PRO A 77 -0.67 5.07 3.32
CA PRO A 77 -0.62 4.69 1.90
C PRO A 77 0.23 5.69 1.11
N HIS A 78 1.04 5.18 0.17
CA HIS A 78 1.73 6.03 -0.81
C HIS A 78 0.80 6.41 -1.96
N TYR A 79 1.14 7.51 -2.67
CA TYR A 79 0.41 7.89 -3.88
C TYR A 79 0.41 6.74 -4.90
N GLY A 80 -0.76 6.45 -5.47
CA GLY A 80 -0.93 5.37 -6.45
C GLY A 80 -1.05 3.97 -5.85
N VAL A 81 -0.85 3.80 -4.54
CA VAL A 81 -1.10 2.54 -3.83
C VAL A 81 -2.50 2.55 -3.25
N PHE A 82 -3.19 1.40 -3.32
CA PHE A 82 -4.54 1.27 -2.78
C PHE A 82 -4.59 1.62 -1.30
N SER A 83 -5.44 2.60 -0.96
CA SER A 83 -5.64 3.04 0.43
C SER A 83 -6.73 2.20 1.10
N PRO A 84 -6.48 1.60 2.27
CA PRO A 84 -7.43 0.72 2.96
C PRO A 84 -8.52 1.49 3.73
N VAL A 85 -9.12 2.50 3.10
CA VAL A 85 -10.18 3.33 3.70
C VAL A 85 -11.48 2.56 3.92
N ARG A 86 -11.73 1.55 3.05
CA ARG A 86 -12.85 0.62 3.21
C ARG A 86 -12.33 -0.63 3.89
N GLY A 87 -12.73 -0.84 5.14
CA GLY A 87 -12.17 -1.86 6.02
C GLY A 87 -12.84 -3.23 5.96
N GLU A 88 -13.96 -3.40 5.22
CA GLU A 88 -14.79 -4.60 5.28
C GLU A 88 -14.01 -5.88 4.98
N TYR A 89 -13.13 -5.84 3.98
CA TYR A 89 -12.29 -6.99 3.64
C TYR A 89 -11.20 -7.27 4.71
N ILE A 90 -10.76 -6.22 5.41
CA ILE A 90 -9.79 -6.35 6.51
C ILE A 90 -10.45 -7.02 7.71
N ASP A 91 -11.68 -6.61 8.02
CA ASP A 91 -12.46 -7.18 9.12
C ASP A 91 -12.76 -8.66 8.85
N LEU A 92 -13.08 -9.02 7.60
CA LEU A 92 -13.22 -10.43 7.21
C LEU A 92 -11.94 -11.22 7.49
N VAL A 93 -10.78 -10.72 7.07
CA VAL A 93 -9.49 -11.37 7.32
C VAL A 93 -9.17 -11.44 8.80
N ALA A 94 -9.51 -10.41 9.57
CA ALA A 94 -9.30 -10.39 11.02
C ALA A 94 -10.17 -11.41 11.76
N ALA A 95 -11.41 -11.63 11.31
CA ALA A 95 -12.40 -12.44 12.00
C ALA A 95 -12.43 -13.93 11.57
N GLN A 96 -12.07 -14.26 10.31
CA GLN A 96 -12.15 -15.63 9.83
C GLN A 96 -11.18 -16.56 10.57
N PRO A 97 -11.60 -17.77 10.96
CA PRO A 97 -10.68 -18.77 11.50
C PRO A 97 -9.53 -19.03 10.53
N LEU A 98 -8.31 -19.06 11.04
CA LEU A 98 -7.18 -19.50 10.23
C LEU A 98 -7.30 -21.01 9.98
N PRO A 99 -6.96 -21.52 8.77
CA PRO A 99 -6.92 -22.95 8.52
C PRO A 99 -6.07 -23.65 9.58
N VAL A 100 -6.65 -24.67 10.21
CA VAL A 100 -5.94 -25.46 11.24
C VAL A 100 -4.89 -26.28 10.51
N GLN A 101 -3.67 -26.33 11.04
CA GLN A 101 -2.74 -27.38 10.63
C GLN A 101 -3.35 -28.70 11.12
N ASP A 102 -3.80 -29.56 10.18
CA ASP A 102 -4.35 -30.85 10.54
C ASP A 102 -3.35 -31.60 11.43
N ALA A 103 -3.79 -31.93 12.63
CA ALA A 103 -3.00 -32.65 13.63
C ALA A 103 -2.63 -34.08 13.20
N ALA A 104 -3.04 -34.52 12.04
CA ALA A 104 -2.73 -35.81 11.47
C ALA A 104 -1.40 -35.75 10.70
N GLY A 105 -0.28 -35.78 11.44
CA GLY A 105 1.02 -36.17 10.91
C GLY A 105 1.95 -35.07 10.39
N VAL A 106 1.66 -33.78 10.60
CA VAL A 106 2.61 -32.71 10.31
C VAL A 106 3.44 -32.42 11.55
N GLN A 107 4.75 -32.61 11.45
CA GLN A 107 5.72 -32.27 12.47
C GLN A 107 5.47 -30.84 12.99
N GLU A 108 5.32 -30.68 14.31
CA GLU A 108 5.18 -29.39 15.03
C GLU A 108 6.28 -28.36 14.76
N SER A 109 7.23 -28.67 13.89
CA SER A 109 8.44 -27.87 13.62
C SER A 109 8.34 -26.89 12.45
N VAL A 110 7.26 -26.91 11.64
CA VAL A 110 7.15 -26.01 10.51
C VAL A 110 6.27 -24.80 10.91
N PRO A 111 6.82 -23.58 10.90
CA PRO A 111 6.04 -22.40 11.27
C PRO A 111 4.90 -22.18 10.26
N TYR A 112 3.74 -21.73 10.78
CA TYR A 112 2.60 -21.37 9.94
C TYR A 112 2.98 -20.23 8.99
N ARG A 113 2.92 -20.50 7.69
CA ARG A 113 3.34 -19.59 6.63
C ARG A 113 2.14 -19.13 5.82
N ALA A 114 2.07 -17.84 5.52
CA ALA A 114 1.06 -17.26 4.63
C ALA A 114 1.70 -16.52 3.47
N PHE A 115 0.99 -16.49 2.32
CA PHE A 115 1.29 -15.61 1.20
C PHE A 115 0.23 -14.51 1.11
N ASP A 116 0.67 -13.26 0.96
CA ASP A 116 -0.17 -12.10 0.67
C ASP A 116 0.16 -11.60 -0.74
N ILE A 117 -0.70 -11.94 -1.69
CA ILE A 117 -0.49 -11.69 -3.12
C ILE A 117 -1.10 -10.36 -3.52
N GLY A 118 -0.28 -9.45 -4.04
CA GLY A 118 -0.69 -8.07 -4.32
C GLY A 118 -0.85 -7.29 -3.03
N THR A 119 0.20 -7.28 -2.20
CA THR A 119 0.15 -6.74 -0.82
C THR A 119 -0.19 -5.25 -0.74
N GLY A 120 0.07 -4.49 -1.80
CA GLY A 120 -0.23 -3.06 -1.87
C GLY A 120 0.36 -2.26 -0.70
N SER A 121 -0.49 -1.74 0.18
CA SER A 121 -0.06 -1.02 1.40
C SER A 121 0.45 -1.91 2.53
N GLY A 122 0.39 -3.23 2.39
CA GLY A 122 0.83 -4.19 3.40
C GLY A 122 -0.20 -4.48 4.50
N VAL A 123 -1.42 -3.94 4.40
CA VAL A 123 -2.40 -4.04 5.49
C VAL A 123 -2.76 -5.46 5.85
N LEU A 124 -2.99 -6.35 4.87
CA LEU A 124 -3.38 -7.74 5.13
C LEU A 124 -2.23 -8.54 5.74
N SER A 125 -1.01 -8.36 5.22
CA SER A 125 0.20 -8.95 5.83
C SER A 125 0.35 -8.55 7.30
N ALA A 126 0.18 -7.27 7.62
CA ALA A 126 0.27 -6.80 9.01
C ALA A 126 -0.83 -7.40 9.90
N VAL A 127 -2.06 -7.52 9.40
CA VAL A 127 -3.17 -8.19 10.12
C VAL A 127 -2.85 -9.65 10.37
N LEU A 128 -2.30 -10.37 9.39
CA LEU A 128 -1.92 -11.78 9.57
C LEU A 128 -0.85 -11.95 10.68
N VAL A 129 0.15 -11.08 10.72
CA VAL A 129 1.15 -11.09 11.81
C VAL A 129 0.51 -10.79 13.16
N ARG A 130 -0.42 -9.82 13.26
CA ARG A 130 -1.18 -9.58 14.50
C ARG A 130 -2.02 -10.77 14.94
N ARG A 131 -2.42 -11.62 13.99
CA ARG A 131 -3.12 -12.89 14.23
C ARG A 131 -2.18 -14.07 14.50
N GLN A 132 -0.92 -13.80 14.82
CA GLN A 132 0.08 -14.80 15.19
C GLN A 132 0.52 -15.72 14.03
N VAL A 133 0.34 -15.30 12.77
CA VAL A 133 0.97 -15.99 11.64
C VAL A 133 2.48 -15.78 11.76
N ALA A 134 3.21 -16.88 11.87
CA ALA A 134 4.64 -16.84 12.19
C ALA A 134 5.49 -16.24 11.07
N GLN A 135 5.10 -16.47 9.82
CA GLN A 135 5.83 -16.01 8.64
C GLN A 135 4.86 -15.61 7.52
N VAL A 136 4.99 -14.41 7.00
CA VAL A 136 4.25 -13.91 5.83
C VAL A 136 5.22 -13.60 4.71
N VAL A 137 4.93 -14.08 3.50
CA VAL A 137 5.59 -13.60 2.27
C VAL A 137 4.62 -12.69 1.56
N ALA A 138 4.95 -11.42 1.48
CA ALA A 138 4.14 -10.39 0.86
C ALA A 138 4.70 -10.05 -0.53
N THR A 139 3.88 -10.18 -1.56
CA THR A 139 4.32 -9.96 -2.95
C THR A 139 3.56 -8.82 -3.60
N ASP A 140 4.23 -8.09 -4.47
CA ASP A 140 3.64 -7.14 -5.41
C ASP A 140 4.58 -6.97 -6.60
N GLN A 141 4.03 -6.64 -7.77
CA GLN A 141 4.83 -6.34 -8.96
C GLN A 141 5.27 -4.86 -9.00
N ASP A 142 4.53 -3.98 -8.33
CA ASP A 142 4.79 -2.54 -8.31
C ASP A 142 5.80 -2.17 -7.21
N GLY A 143 6.95 -1.64 -7.61
CA GLY A 143 7.97 -1.16 -6.69
C GLY A 143 7.48 -0.08 -5.71
N ARG A 144 6.47 0.71 -6.10
CA ARG A 144 5.85 1.71 -5.21
C ARG A 144 5.02 1.03 -4.10
N ALA A 145 4.30 -0.03 -4.43
CA ALA A 145 3.58 -0.84 -3.45
C ALA A 145 4.56 -1.51 -2.48
N MET A 146 5.67 -2.06 -2.99
CA MET A 146 6.73 -2.64 -2.17
C MET A 146 7.33 -1.64 -1.17
N ALA A 147 7.65 -0.44 -1.63
CA ALA A 147 8.15 0.63 -0.75
C ALA A 147 7.10 1.04 0.31
N CYS A 148 5.84 1.16 -0.09
CA CYS A 148 4.73 1.48 0.80
C CYS A 148 4.56 0.41 1.90
N ALA A 149 4.52 -0.87 1.51
CA ALA A 149 4.39 -1.98 2.44
C ALA A 149 5.57 -2.02 3.44
N GLY A 150 6.81 -1.88 2.94
CA GLY A 150 8.01 -1.84 3.77
C GLY A 150 7.99 -0.74 4.82
N ASP A 151 7.63 0.49 4.42
CA ASP A 151 7.48 1.62 5.35
C ASP A 151 6.42 1.34 6.43
N ASN A 152 5.28 0.75 6.06
CA ASN A 152 4.22 0.41 6.99
C ASN A 152 4.64 -0.73 7.93
N PHE A 153 5.32 -1.76 7.45
CA PHE A 153 5.82 -2.85 8.30
C PHE A 153 6.82 -2.37 9.35
N ALA A 154 7.71 -1.46 8.95
CA ALA A 154 8.66 -0.84 9.88
C ALA A 154 7.92 -0.02 10.96
N ARG A 155 6.94 0.83 10.57
CA ARG A 155 6.13 1.64 11.50
C ARG A 155 5.33 0.80 12.49
N LEU A 156 4.77 -0.31 12.01
CA LEU A 156 3.96 -1.22 12.82
C LEU A 156 4.80 -2.19 13.67
N GLY A 157 6.11 -2.25 13.46
CA GLY A 157 7.00 -3.17 14.16
C GLY A 157 6.78 -4.64 13.80
N VAL A 158 6.31 -4.94 12.58
CA VAL A 158 6.01 -6.30 12.12
C VAL A 158 7.00 -6.82 11.05
N ALA A 159 7.95 -6.00 10.64
CA ALA A 159 8.88 -6.31 9.55
C ALA A 159 9.67 -7.63 9.74
N ALA A 160 9.97 -8.02 10.98
CA ALA A 160 10.72 -9.23 11.26
C ALA A 160 9.98 -10.53 10.87
N SER A 161 8.65 -10.50 10.79
CA SER A 161 7.79 -11.64 10.43
C SER A 161 7.35 -11.63 8.96
N ILE A 162 7.78 -10.63 8.18
CA ILE A 162 7.31 -10.44 6.81
C ILE A 162 8.50 -10.36 5.85
N GLU A 163 8.49 -11.23 4.87
CA GLU A 163 9.41 -11.20 3.74
C GLU A 163 8.72 -10.49 2.57
N LEU A 164 9.33 -9.40 2.06
CA LEU A 164 8.85 -8.67 0.89
C LEU A 164 9.54 -9.19 -0.36
N GLN A 165 8.76 -9.60 -1.37
CA GLN A 165 9.28 -10.07 -2.65
C GLN A 165 8.60 -9.32 -3.81
N GLN A 166 9.39 -8.61 -4.61
CA GLN A 166 8.88 -8.01 -5.83
C GLN A 166 8.77 -9.07 -6.92
N THR A 167 7.57 -9.55 -7.16
CA THR A 167 7.30 -10.58 -8.17
C THR A 167 5.89 -10.45 -8.73
N ASN A 168 5.69 -11.07 -9.90
CA ASN A 168 4.37 -11.17 -10.50
C ASN A 168 3.64 -12.38 -9.91
N MET A 169 2.63 -12.12 -9.08
CA MET A 169 1.76 -13.10 -8.42
C MET A 169 2.49 -13.88 -7.30
N PHE A 170 2.82 -15.14 -7.52
CA PHE A 170 3.21 -16.06 -6.47
C PHE A 170 4.71 -16.10 -6.21
N PRO A 171 5.12 -16.13 -4.93
CA PRO A 171 6.49 -16.45 -4.55
C PRO A 171 6.73 -17.96 -4.71
N GLU A 172 7.99 -18.37 -4.63
CA GLU A 172 8.35 -19.79 -4.62
C GLU A 172 7.95 -20.48 -3.32
N GLY A 173 7.68 -21.80 -3.42
CA GLY A 173 7.39 -22.65 -2.28
C GLY A 173 5.91 -22.86 -2.03
N ARG A 174 5.57 -23.13 -0.77
CA ARG A 174 4.19 -23.43 -0.31
C ARG A 174 3.87 -22.62 0.94
N ALA A 175 2.58 -22.38 1.15
CA ALA A 175 2.04 -21.74 2.35
C ALA A 175 0.80 -22.48 2.84
N ASN A 176 0.49 -22.31 4.12
CA ASN A 176 -0.73 -22.84 4.74
C ASN A 176 -1.96 -22.00 4.37
N LEU A 177 -1.72 -20.72 4.06
CA LEU A 177 -2.75 -19.76 3.69
C LEU A 177 -2.25 -18.90 2.52
N VAL A 178 -3.11 -18.69 1.54
CA VAL A 178 -2.90 -17.68 0.49
C VAL A 178 -3.99 -16.63 0.59
N MET A 179 -3.59 -15.39 0.70
CA MET A 179 -4.45 -14.22 0.71
C MET A 179 -4.24 -13.43 -0.57
N CYS A 180 -5.31 -12.95 -1.17
CA CYS A 180 -5.26 -12.08 -2.33
C CYS A 180 -6.47 -11.15 -2.33
N ASN A 181 -6.22 -9.85 -2.47
CA ASN A 181 -7.27 -8.85 -2.72
C ASN A 181 -7.01 -8.22 -4.10
N PRO A 182 -7.44 -8.87 -5.20
CA PRO A 182 -7.11 -8.41 -6.55
C PRO A 182 -7.81 -7.09 -6.88
N PRO A 183 -7.31 -6.34 -7.88
CA PRO A 183 -7.97 -5.15 -8.38
C PRO A 183 -9.42 -5.44 -8.79
N TRP A 184 -10.36 -4.60 -8.37
CA TRP A 184 -11.79 -4.81 -8.65
C TRP A 184 -12.21 -4.40 -10.06
N LEU A 185 -11.35 -3.66 -10.74
CA LEU A 185 -11.57 -3.28 -12.13
C LEU A 185 -10.66 -4.14 -13.02
N PRO A 186 -11.21 -4.75 -14.08
CA PRO A 186 -10.37 -5.48 -15.03
C PRO A 186 -9.36 -4.51 -15.65
N ALA A 187 -8.09 -4.88 -15.64
CA ALA A 187 -7.09 -4.20 -16.43
C ALA A 187 -7.55 -4.25 -17.90
N ARG A 188 -7.54 -3.11 -18.59
CA ARG A 188 -7.73 -3.16 -20.04
C ARG A 188 -6.61 -4.03 -20.59
N PRO A 189 -6.91 -5.06 -21.40
CA PRO A 189 -5.85 -5.78 -22.09
C PRO A 189 -5.00 -4.75 -22.83
N SER A 190 -3.70 -4.76 -22.60
CA SER A 190 -2.78 -4.07 -23.50
C SER A 190 -3.08 -4.60 -24.88
N ALA A 191 -3.38 -3.70 -25.81
CA ALA A 191 -3.62 -4.08 -27.20
C ALA A 191 -2.45 -4.93 -27.70
N PRO A 192 -2.71 -5.96 -28.50
CA PRO A 192 -1.66 -6.80 -29.05
C PRO A 192 -0.68 -5.99 -29.90
#